data_4e24ab14432ee1191d8dd51cd8bdf4a1
#
_entry.id   4e24ab14432ee1191d8dd51cd8bdf4a1
#
_cell.length_a   1.000
_cell.length_b   1.000
_cell.length_c   1.000
_cell.angle_alpha   90.00
_cell.angle_beta   90.00
_cell.angle_gamma   90.00
#
_symmetry.space_group_name_H-M   'P 1'
#
loop_
_entity.id
_entity.type
_entity.pdbx_description
1 polymer ?
#
loop_
_entity_poly.entity_id
_entity_poly.type
_entity_poly.pdbx_seq_one_letter_code
_entity_poly.pdbx_strand_id
1 'polypeptide(L)'
;MDIFGSGEHRPRVLFICTANVDRSRTAEDLYADDPRYEVKSCGVAPFATIVVTRDLLEWADHIFVMNESEDHHVTALRRRFPGLSKEVVDLDIEDRWKRGHPELVRRIIARLEPHIGKPKAKPATAPKA
;
A
#
# COMPACT_ATOMS: atom_id res chain seq x y z
N MET A 1 -20.59 -17.84 7.91
CA MET A 1 -20.37 -17.88 7.61
C MET A 1 -20.00 -17.75 7.21
N ASP A 2 -19.58 -17.70 7.03
CA ASP A 2 -19.22 -17.50 6.52
C ASP A 2 -19.19 -17.92 6.02
N ILE A 3 -19.52 -18.38 5.95
CA ILE A 3 -19.63 -18.68 5.33
C ILE A 3 -19.43 -18.19 4.75
N PHE A 4 -19.44 -17.98 4.55
CA PHE A 4 -19.25 -17.35 3.94
C PHE A 4 -18.69 -16.42 3.87
N GLY A 5 -18.96 -16.63 3.97
CA GLY A 5 -18.50 -15.51 3.21
C GLY A 5 -17.45 -14.75 3.89
N SER A 6 -17.54 -14.72 5.11
CA SER A 6 -16.62 -13.96 5.90
C SER A 6 -15.17 -14.30 5.60
N GLY A 7 -14.87 -15.56 5.41
CA GLY A 7 -13.48 -15.95 5.21
C GLY A 7 -12.94 -15.46 3.91
N GLU A 8 -13.79 -14.98 3.04
CA GLU A 8 -13.35 -14.58 1.72
C GLU A 8 -13.01 -13.12 1.61
N HIS A 9 -13.51 -12.32 2.53
CA HIS A 9 -13.23 -10.89 2.48
C HIS A 9 -11.98 -10.59 3.27
N ARG A 10 -10.89 -10.37 2.54
CA ARG A 10 -9.64 -9.98 3.15
C ARG A 10 -9.55 -8.47 3.20
N PRO A 11 -8.98 -7.89 4.25
CA PRO A 11 -8.76 -6.44 4.25
C PRO A 11 -8.01 -6.00 3.01
N ARG A 12 -8.44 -4.87 2.47
CA ARG A 12 -7.90 -4.29 1.25
C ARG A 12 -6.98 -3.15 1.60
N VAL A 13 -5.75 -3.23 1.14
CA VAL A 13 -4.71 -2.27 1.49
C VAL A 13 -4.24 -1.55 0.25
N LEU A 14 -4.23 -0.23 0.30
CA LEU A 14 -3.79 0.61 -0.81
C LEU A 14 -2.55 1.38 -0.39
N PHE A 15 -1.48 1.24 -1.18
CA PHE A 15 -0.23 1.96 -0.96
C PHE A 15 -0.09 3.06 -2.01
N ILE A 16 0.20 4.28 -1.57
CA ILE A 16 0.22 5.45 -2.46
C ILE A 16 1.55 6.20 -2.32
N CYS A 17 2.19 6.46 -3.45
CA CYS A 17 3.35 7.36 -3.48
C CYS A 17 3.13 8.40 -4.57
N THR A 18 4.19 8.98 -5.11
CA THR A 18 4.07 10.03 -6.14
C THR A 18 3.84 9.41 -7.51
N ALA A 19 4.82 8.67 -8.00
CA ALA A 19 4.81 8.17 -9.39
C ALA A 19 4.36 6.72 -9.50
N ASN A 20 4.16 6.02 -8.38
CA ASN A 20 3.82 4.61 -8.38
C ASN A 20 4.88 3.77 -9.11
N VAL A 21 6.14 4.05 -8.82
CA VAL A 21 7.26 3.34 -9.44
C VAL A 21 8.06 2.59 -8.40
N ASP A 22 8.45 3.26 -7.32
CA ASP A 22 9.39 2.67 -6.36
C ASP A 22 8.76 2.31 -5.02
N ARG A 23 8.33 3.31 -4.22
CA ARG A 23 7.91 3.07 -2.84
C ARG A 23 6.62 2.27 -2.74
N SER A 24 5.56 2.71 -3.41
CA SER A 24 4.28 2.01 -3.32
C SER A 24 4.34 0.65 -3.98
N ARG A 25 5.13 0.53 -5.05
CA ARG A 25 5.30 -0.78 -5.71
C ARG A 25 6.07 -1.75 -4.83
N THR A 26 7.08 -1.26 -4.09
CA THR A 26 7.82 -2.13 -3.18
C THR A 26 6.89 -2.65 -2.08
N ALA A 27 6.04 -1.79 -1.52
CA ALA A 27 5.09 -2.23 -0.51
C ALA A 27 4.13 -3.26 -1.10
N GLU A 28 3.61 -3.01 -2.29
CA GLU A 28 2.72 -3.95 -2.96
C GLU A 28 3.42 -5.29 -3.18
N ASP A 29 4.65 -5.27 -3.67
CA ASP A 29 5.41 -6.51 -3.90
C ASP A 29 5.56 -7.32 -2.61
N LEU A 30 5.84 -6.63 -1.50
CA LEU A 30 6.09 -7.31 -0.23
C LEU A 30 4.87 -8.04 0.29
N TYR A 31 3.68 -7.50 0.05
CA TYR A 31 2.45 -8.07 0.59
C TYR A 31 1.59 -8.75 -0.47
N ALA A 32 2.05 -8.81 -1.71
CA ALA A 32 1.25 -9.37 -2.82
C ALA A 32 0.89 -10.83 -2.58
N ASP A 33 1.79 -11.60 -1.98
CA ASP A 33 1.54 -13.02 -1.73
C ASP A 33 1.09 -13.31 -0.31
N ASP A 34 0.83 -12.27 0.47
CA ASP A 34 0.37 -12.43 1.84
C ASP A 34 -1.11 -12.80 1.81
N PRO A 35 -1.47 -13.99 2.30
CA PRO A 35 -2.86 -14.45 2.20
C PRO A 35 -3.84 -13.66 3.05
N ARG A 36 -3.35 -12.83 3.95
CA ARG A 36 -4.22 -12.05 4.83
C ARG A 36 -4.82 -10.83 4.15
N TYR A 37 -4.21 -10.33 3.07
CA TYR A 37 -4.59 -9.04 2.51
C TYR A 37 -4.73 -9.09 0.99
N GLU A 38 -5.61 -8.21 0.47
CA GLU A 38 -5.58 -7.82 -0.94
C GLU A 38 -4.88 -6.48 -1.02
N VAL A 39 -3.92 -6.34 -1.92
CA VAL A 39 -3.14 -5.11 -1.98
C VAL A 39 -3.13 -4.54 -3.39
N LYS A 40 -3.10 -3.21 -3.46
CA LYS A 40 -2.92 -2.46 -4.69
C LYS A 40 -2.04 -1.26 -4.40
N SER A 41 -1.52 -0.65 -5.44
CA SER A 41 -0.73 0.57 -5.30
C SER A 41 -1.09 1.56 -6.38
N CYS A 42 -0.83 2.84 -6.11
CA CYS A 42 -1.07 3.91 -7.08
C CYS A 42 -0.22 5.12 -6.70
N GLY A 43 -0.35 6.19 -7.47
CA GLY A 43 0.38 7.42 -7.20
C GLY A 43 -0.50 8.64 -7.35
N VAL A 44 -0.10 9.74 -6.70
CA VAL A 44 -0.86 10.97 -6.74
C VAL A 44 -0.56 11.82 -7.98
N ALA A 45 0.58 11.59 -8.63
CA ALA A 45 0.94 12.39 -9.79
C ALA A 45 0.10 12.00 -11.00
N PRO A 46 -0.22 12.96 -11.87
CA PRO A 46 -0.99 12.61 -13.07
C PRO A 46 -0.24 11.70 -14.02
N PHE A 47 1.10 11.62 -13.91
CA PHE A 47 1.92 10.73 -14.72
C PHE A 47 2.21 9.41 -14.03
N ALA A 48 1.60 9.12 -12.89
CA ALA A 48 1.86 7.86 -12.16
C ALA A 48 1.51 6.67 -13.03
N THR A 49 2.21 5.56 -12.79
CA THR A 49 1.92 4.31 -13.51
C THR A 49 0.45 3.93 -13.37
N ILE A 50 -0.04 3.97 -12.13
CA ILE A 50 -1.47 3.86 -11.85
C ILE A 50 -1.83 5.11 -11.07
N VAL A 51 -2.70 5.94 -11.63
CA VAL A 51 -3.09 7.18 -10.98
C VAL A 51 -4.18 6.89 -9.96
N VAL A 52 -4.10 7.51 -8.81
CA VAL A 52 -5.10 7.34 -7.75
C VAL A 52 -6.47 7.78 -8.27
N THR A 53 -7.50 7.03 -7.94
CA THR A 53 -8.87 7.35 -8.31
C THR A 53 -9.76 7.24 -7.09
N ARG A 54 -10.95 7.84 -7.20
CA ARG A 54 -11.96 7.69 -6.15
C ARG A 54 -12.30 6.22 -5.93
N ASP A 55 -12.39 5.44 -7.01
CA ASP A 55 -12.72 4.03 -6.89
C ASP A 55 -11.67 3.26 -6.08
N LEU A 56 -10.39 3.56 -6.28
CA LEU A 56 -9.33 2.92 -5.49
C LEU A 56 -9.43 3.30 -4.03
N LEU A 57 -9.72 4.57 -3.75
CA LEU A 57 -9.85 5.01 -2.37
C LEU A 57 -11.06 4.38 -1.70
N GLU A 58 -12.15 4.20 -2.43
CA GLU A 58 -13.33 3.54 -1.87
C GLU A 58 -13.12 2.05 -1.69
N TRP A 59 -12.37 1.44 -2.59
CA TRP A 59 -12.05 0.01 -2.50
C TRP A 59 -11.27 -0.31 -1.22
N ALA A 60 -10.38 0.59 -0.80
CA ALA A 60 -9.42 0.29 0.26
C ALA A 60 -10.06 0.33 1.64
N ASP A 61 -9.72 -0.65 2.46
CA ASP A 61 -10.03 -0.61 3.88
C ASP A 61 -8.95 0.17 4.63
N HIS A 62 -7.70 0.10 4.15
CA HIS A 62 -6.56 0.79 4.75
C HIS A 62 -5.81 1.55 3.66
N ILE A 63 -5.54 2.82 3.91
CA ILE A 63 -4.83 3.68 2.96
C ILE A 63 -3.53 4.13 3.61
N PHE A 64 -2.41 3.78 3.00
CA PHE A 64 -1.09 4.18 3.45
C PHE A 64 -0.43 5.03 2.37
N VAL A 65 0.03 6.21 2.76
CA VAL A 65 0.83 7.04 1.85
C VAL A 65 2.27 7.02 2.32
N MET A 66 3.18 7.28 1.40
CA MET A 66 4.59 7.13 1.69
C MET A 66 5.19 8.31 2.43
N ASN A 67 4.76 9.54 2.13
CA ASN A 67 5.41 10.68 2.76
C ASN A 67 4.57 11.94 2.67
N GLU A 68 4.32 12.57 3.82
CA GLU A 68 3.64 13.85 3.86
C GLU A 68 4.61 15.01 3.98
N SER A 69 5.70 14.84 4.75
CA SER A 69 6.56 15.97 5.09
C SER A 69 7.26 16.56 3.87
N GLU A 70 7.63 15.74 2.90
CA GLU A 70 8.32 16.23 1.71
C GLU A 70 7.45 16.14 0.47
N ASP A 71 6.71 15.05 0.31
CA ASP A 71 5.94 14.81 -0.90
C ASP A 71 4.49 15.23 -0.78
N HIS A 72 4.03 15.54 0.42
CA HIS A 72 2.67 16.03 0.67
C HIS A 72 1.58 15.10 0.16
N HIS A 73 1.76 13.79 0.35
CA HIS A 73 0.81 12.81 -0.18
C HIS A 73 -0.57 12.92 0.47
N VAL A 74 -0.62 13.14 1.79
CA VAL A 74 -1.92 13.33 2.47
C VAL A 74 -2.59 14.58 1.97
N THR A 75 -1.84 15.68 1.91
CA THR A 75 -2.37 16.96 1.44
C THR A 75 -2.92 16.83 0.02
N ALA A 76 -2.17 16.16 -0.85
CA ALA A 76 -2.60 15.99 -2.24
C ALA A 76 -3.91 15.22 -2.32
N LEU A 77 -4.04 14.14 -1.53
CA LEU A 77 -5.26 13.34 -1.53
C LEU A 77 -6.45 14.14 -1.01
N ARG A 78 -6.27 14.85 0.11
CA ARG A 78 -7.36 15.62 0.70
C ARG A 78 -7.81 16.75 -0.22
N ARG A 79 -6.86 17.36 -0.92
CA ARG A 79 -7.19 18.44 -1.84
C ARG A 79 -7.94 17.92 -3.05
N ARG A 80 -7.50 16.80 -3.60
CA ARG A 80 -8.09 16.26 -4.82
C ARG A 80 -9.41 15.54 -4.56
N PHE A 81 -9.55 14.95 -3.37
CA PHE A 81 -10.74 14.19 -3.00
C PHE A 81 -11.29 14.73 -1.68
N PRO A 82 -11.90 15.93 -1.70
CA PRO A 82 -12.30 16.59 -0.45
C PRO A 82 -13.34 15.81 0.35
N GLY A 83 -14.06 14.88 -0.30
CA GLY A 83 -15.02 14.04 0.42
C GLY A 83 -14.42 12.81 1.07
N LEU A 84 -13.11 12.62 0.97
CA LEU A 84 -12.47 11.45 1.53
C LEU A 84 -12.50 11.52 3.05
N SER A 85 -13.23 10.59 3.68
CA SER A 85 -13.38 10.56 5.14
C SER A 85 -12.53 9.48 5.79
N LYS A 86 -11.96 8.57 5.01
CA LYS A 86 -11.15 7.48 5.55
C LYS A 86 -9.85 8.02 6.12
N GLU A 87 -9.33 7.31 7.11
CA GLU A 87 -8.02 7.64 7.65
C GLU A 87 -6.94 7.36 6.61
N VAL A 88 -5.98 8.26 6.50
CA VAL A 88 -4.83 8.10 5.63
C VAL A 88 -3.60 8.12 6.52
N VAL A 89 -2.88 7.00 6.51
CA VAL A 89 -1.71 6.84 7.39
C VAL A 89 -0.45 7.18 6.61
N ASP A 90 0.36 8.07 7.16
CA ASP A 90 1.63 8.50 6.59
C ASP A 90 2.73 7.60 7.12
N LEU A 91 3.44 6.91 6.23
CA LEU A 91 4.52 6.01 6.63
C LEU A 91 5.86 6.73 6.79
N ASP A 92 5.94 7.96 6.33
CA ASP A 92 7.15 8.79 6.47
C ASP A 92 8.38 8.12 5.88
N ILE A 93 8.29 7.72 4.61
CA ILE A 93 9.37 7.09 3.87
C ILE A 93 9.79 8.02 2.74
N GLU A 94 11.03 8.48 2.78
CA GLU A 94 11.52 9.43 1.78
C GLU A 94 11.76 8.75 0.45
N ASP A 95 11.76 9.54 -0.62
CA ASP A 95 11.93 9.07 -1.98
C ASP A 95 13.42 9.01 -2.31
N ARG A 96 14.08 7.93 -1.89
CA ARG A 96 15.52 7.79 -2.04
C ARG A 96 15.96 6.53 -2.76
N TRP A 97 15.17 5.50 -2.72
CA TRP A 97 15.63 4.18 -3.15
C TRP A 97 14.77 3.65 -4.27
N LYS A 98 15.36 2.84 -5.13
CA LYS A 98 14.63 2.18 -6.19
C LYS A 98 13.83 1.01 -5.67
N ARG A 99 12.81 0.63 -6.46
CA ARG A 99 11.94 -0.50 -6.14
C ARG A 99 12.76 -1.72 -5.76
N GLY A 100 12.43 -2.30 -4.61
CA GLY A 100 13.08 -3.51 -4.14
C GLY A 100 14.41 -3.30 -3.45
N HIS A 101 14.91 -2.07 -3.36
CA HIS A 101 16.17 -1.81 -2.67
C HIS A 101 16.07 -2.29 -1.22
N PRO A 102 17.09 -3.01 -0.71
CA PRO A 102 17.00 -3.57 0.65
C PRO A 102 16.69 -2.55 1.74
N GLU A 103 17.22 -1.35 1.64
CA GLU A 103 16.92 -0.34 2.64
C GLU A 103 15.46 0.11 2.57
N LEU A 104 14.92 0.27 1.36
CA LEU A 104 13.52 0.62 1.19
C LEU A 104 12.61 -0.47 1.75
N VAL A 105 12.93 -1.72 1.44
CA VAL A 105 12.18 -2.86 1.95
C VAL A 105 12.16 -2.84 3.48
N ARG A 106 13.32 -2.66 4.09
CA ARG A 106 13.44 -2.66 5.54
C ARG A 106 12.61 -1.56 6.18
N ARG A 107 12.65 -0.36 5.61
CA ARG A 107 11.90 0.78 6.14
C ARG A 107 10.40 0.57 5.99
N ILE A 108 9.96 0.07 4.85
CA ILE A 108 8.54 -0.17 4.62
C ILE A 108 8.02 -1.19 5.62
N ILE A 109 8.73 -2.30 5.81
CA ILE A 109 8.31 -3.33 6.76
C ILE A 109 8.21 -2.74 8.15
N ALA A 110 9.24 -1.98 8.57
CA ALA A 110 9.25 -1.40 9.92
C ALA A 110 8.07 -0.47 10.14
N ARG A 111 7.72 0.33 9.14
CA ARG A 111 6.61 1.28 9.27
C ARG A 111 5.25 0.61 9.21
N LEU A 112 5.12 -0.45 8.44
CA LEU A 112 3.84 -1.13 8.30
C LEU A 112 3.58 -2.14 9.42
N GLU A 113 4.61 -2.62 10.08
CA GLU A 113 4.45 -3.66 11.08
C GLU A 113 3.42 -3.32 12.15
N PRO A 114 3.39 -2.08 12.71
CA PRO A 114 2.39 -1.77 13.74
C PRO A 114 0.95 -1.76 13.22
N HIS A 115 0.78 -1.69 11.91
CA HIS A 115 -0.57 -1.57 11.32
C HIS A 115 -1.07 -2.88 10.75
N ILE A 116 -0.24 -3.58 9.98
CA ILE A 116 -0.67 -4.80 9.27
C ILE A 116 0.29 -5.97 9.47
N GLY A 117 1.27 -5.82 10.35
CA GLY A 117 2.23 -6.89 10.61
C GLY A 117 3.28 -7.01 9.52
N LYS A 118 4.26 -7.85 9.76
CA LYS A 118 5.27 -8.14 8.75
C LYS A 118 4.65 -8.95 7.62
N PRO A 119 5.19 -8.83 6.39
CA PRO A 119 4.65 -9.64 5.29
C PRO A 119 4.79 -11.12 5.59
N LYS A 120 3.77 -11.89 5.21
CA LYS A 120 3.79 -13.34 5.31
C LYS A 120 3.68 -13.93 3.93
N ALA A 121 4.63 -14.78 3.59
CA ALA A 121 4.54 -15.48 2.33
C ALA A 121 3.46 -16.54 2.42
N LYS A 122 2.86 -16.89 1.28
CA LYS A 122 1.97 -18.03 1.23
C LYS A 122 2.73 -19.26 1.65
N PRO A 123 2.08 -20.21 2.34
CA PRO A 123 2.73 -21.48 2.62
C PRO A 123 3.19 -22.12 1.32
N ALA A 124 4.37 -22.70 1.33
CA ALA A 124 4.85 -23.41 0.17
C ALA A 124 3.98 -24.61 -0.08
N THR A 125 3.39 -24.68 -1.27
CA THR A 125 2.57 -25.82 -1.63
C THR A 125 3.35 -26.86 -2.37
N ALA A 126 4.50 -26.48 -2.90
CA ALA A 126 5.36 -27.40 -3.62
C ALA A 126 6.77 -26.89 -3.50
N PRO A 127 7.73 -27.80 -3.48
CA PRO A 127 9.11 -27.37 -3.45
C PRO A 127 9.43 -26.56 -4.68
N LYS A 128 10.34 -25.64 -4.49
CA LYS A 128 10.85 -24.87 -5.60
C LYS A 128 11.84 -25.71 -6.29
N ALA A 129 11.72 -26.53 -6.86
CA ALA A 129 12.70 -27.46 -7.40
C ALA A 129 13.89 -26.76 -7.99
#